data_0ebc3c044603b4eef3ce0ddd4dce5391
#
_entry.id   0ebc3c044603b4eef3ce0ddd4dce5391
#
_cell.length_a   1.000
_cell.length_b   1.000
_cell.length_c   1.000
_cell.angle_alpha   90.00
_cell.angle_beta   90.00
_cell.angle_gamma   90.00
#
_symmetry.space_group_name_H-M   'P 1'
#
loop_
_entity.id
_entity.type
_entity.pdbx_description
1 polymer ?
#
loop_
_entity_poly.entity_id
_entity_poly.type
_entity_poly.pdbx_seq_one_letter_code
_entity_poly.pdbx_strand_id
1 'polypeptide(L)'
;MTIGGRTVRGSIVASIIEPEGAQTIATYGGSDFYAGTPAATVHTVGEGRVVFIGTALDAEGMSAVIDPVIDACGAETVDSPEGVEVMRRTADDGTVFTTVINTAGRPVHWPHALGGESLDLAPFETRIM
;
A
#
# COMPACT_ATOMS: atom_id res chain seq x y z
N MET A 1 -11.99 0.34 -12.97
CA MET A 1 -11.95 -1.13 -12.80
C MET A 1 -12.57 -1.51 -11.47
N THR A 2 -12.92 -2.78 -11.28
CA THR A 2 -13.54 -3.27 -10.04
C THR A 2 -12.59 -4.25 -9.36
N ILE A 3 -12.26 -4.00 -8.08
CA ILE A 3 -11.41 -4.84 -7.24
C ILE A 3 -12.13 -5.07 -5.92
N GLY A 4 -12.25 -6.34 -5.48
CA GLY A 4 -12.91 -6.66 -4.20
C GLY A 4 -14.33 -6.13 -4.07
N GLY A 5 -15.06 -5.97 -5.18
CA GLY A 5 -16.40 -5.38 -5.21
C GLY A 5 -16.45 -3.85 -5.19
N ARG A 6 -15.28 -3.17 -5.14
CA ARG A 6 -15.18 -1.70 -5.21
C ARG A 6 -14.81 -1.26 -6.61
N THR A 7 -15.41 -0.17 -7.08
CA THR A 7 -15.03 0.47 -8.35
C THR A 7 -13.95 1.51 -8.05
N VAL A 8 -12.76 1.29 -8.59
CA VAL A 8 -11.59 2.17 -8.42
C VAL A 8 -11.15 2.75 -9.75
N ARG A 9 -10.45 3.88 -9.70
CA ARG A 9 -9.99 4.57 -10.89
C ARG A 9 -8.53 4.23 -11.21
N GLY A 10 -8.30 3.70 -12.42
CA GLY A 10 -6.98 3.62 -13.02
C GLY A 10 -6.70 4.87 -13.85
N SER A 11 -5.43 5.25 -13.95
CA SER A 11 -4.98 6.44 -14.69
C SER A 11 -3.61 6.20 -15.33
N ILE A 12 -3.19 7.15 -16.18
CA ILE A 12 -1.87 7.23 -16.81
C ILE A 12 -1.64 6.13 -17.85
N VAL A 13 -1.79 4.86 -17.49
CA VAL A 13 -1.52 3.71 -18.36
C VAL A 13 -2.58 2.62 -18.16
N ALA A 14 -2.88 1.89 -19.21
CA ALA A 14 -3.63 0.65 -19.15
C ALA A 14 -2.82 -0.43 -19.91
N SER A 15 -2.18 -1.32 -19.16
CA SER A 15 -1.45 -2.44 -19.73
C SER A 15 -2.41 -3.56 -20.10
N ILE A 16 -2.25 -4.13 -21.29
CA ILE A 16 -2.94 -5.35 -21.69
C ILE A 16 -2.21 -6.53 -21.06
N ILE A 17 -2.92 -7.27 -20.21
CA ILE A 17 -2.38 -8.40 -19.46
C ILE A 17 -2.87 -9.70 -20.06
N GLU A 18 -1.94 -10.58 -20.40
CA GLU A 18 -2.21 -12.00 -20.66
C GLU A 18 -1.89 -12.79 -19.40
N PRO A 19 -2.89 -13.37 -18.71
CA PRO A 19 -2.68 -13.95 -17.37
C PRO A 19 -1.75 -15.15 -17.31
N GLU A 20 -1.61 -15.94 -18.36
CA GLU A 20 -0.74 -17.13 -18.45
C GLU A 20 -0.80 -18.04 -17.21
N GLY A 21 -2.02 -18.32 -16.73
CA GLY A 21 -2.23 -19.13 -15.52
C GLY A 21 -2.38 -18.35 -14.23
N ALA A 22 -2.16 -17.02 -14.23
CA ALA A 22 -2.50 -16.17 -13.10
C ALA A 22 -4.01 -15.94 -13.02
N GLN A 23 -4.54 -15.80 -11.81
CA GLN A 23 -5.94 -15.46 -11.57
C GLN A 23 -6.18 -13.97 -11.81
N THR A 24 -7.15 -13.61 -12.62
CA THR A 24 -7.61 -12.23 -12.76
C THR A 24 -8.39 -11.81 -11.51
N ILE A 25 -7.95 -10.74 -10.86
CA ILE A 25 -8.59 -10.17 -9.67
C ILE A 25 -9.29 -8.85 -9.94
N ALA A 26 -9.00 -8.21 -11.09
CA ALA A 26 -9.70 -7.03 -11.57
C ALA A 26 -9.74 -6.99 -13.09
N THR A 27 -10.77 -6.34 -13.65
CA THR A 27 -10.91 -6.07 -15.08
C THR A 27 -11.11 -4.59 -15.34
N TYR A 28 -10.64 -4.13 -16.49
CA TYR A 28 -10.94 -2.77 -16.94
C TYR A 28 -12.45 -2.62 -17.22
N GLY A 29 -13.01 -1.54 -16.72
CA GLY A 29 -14.37 -1.10 -17.06
C GLY A 29 -14.36 -0.02 -18.12
N GLY A 30 -15.57 0.47 -18.47
CA GLY A 30 -15.73 1.55 -19.45
C GLY A 30 -16.07 1.04 -20.83
N SER A 31 -15.80 1.87 -21.85
CA SER A 31 -16.12 1.61 -23.26
C SER A 31 -14.89 1.61 -24.17
N ASP A 32 -13.70 1.69 -23.60
CA ASP A 32 -12.47 1.63 -24.38
C ASP A 32 -12.21 0.22 -24.94
N PHE A 33 -11.33 0.12 -25.92
CA PHE A 33 -11.03 -1.15 -26.60
C PHE A 33 -10.50 -2.26 -25.68
N TYR A 34 -9.94 -1.90 -24.52
CA TYR A 34 -9.43 -2.81 -23.50
C TYR A 34 -10.45 -3.14 -22.40
N ALA A 35 -11.68 -2.60 -22.49
CA ALA A 35 -12.74 -2.91 -21.51
C ALA A 35 -13.00 -4.42 -21.43
N GLY A 36 -13.14 -4.91 -20.20
CA GLY A 36 -13.31 -6.34 -19.91
C GLY A 36 -12.02 -7.16 -19.90
N THR A 37 -10.89 -6.60 -20.33
CA THR A 37 -9.59 -7.30 -20.21
C THR A 37 -9.05 -7.24 -18.78
N PRO A 38 -8.14 -8.17 -18.38
CA PRO A 38 -7.53 -8.16 -17.06
C PRO A 38 -6.80 -6.84 -16.78
N ALA A 39 -7.07 -6.25 -15.61
CA ALA A 39 -6.44 -5.02 -15.12
C ALA A 39 -5.51 -5.29 -13.93
N ALA A 40 -5.77 -6.36 -13.18
CA ALA A 40 -4.87 -6.88 -12.17
C ALA A 40 -4.99 -8.41 -12.08
N THR A 41 -3.86 -9.04 -11.75
CA THR A 41 -3.78 -10.50 -11.62
C THR A 41 -3.02 -10.88 -10.35
N VAL A 42 -3.29 -12.08 -9.84
CA VAL A 42 -2.51 -12.72 -8.78
C VAL A 42 -2.03 -14.08 -9.24
N HIS A 43 -0.78 -14.38 -8.96
CA HIS A 43 -0.17 -15.68 -9.24
C HIS A 43 0.51 -16.24 -7.99
N THR A 44 0.32 -17.54 -7.73
CA THR A 44 0.99 -18.23 -6.61
C THR A 44 2.30 -18.82 -7.11
N VAL A 45 3.41 -18.51 -6.42
CA VAL A 45 4.75 -19.03 -6.73
C VAL A 45 5.33 -19.62 -5.44
N GLY A 46 5.40 -20.94 -5.39
CA GLY A 46 5.76 -21.64 -4.16
C GLY A 46 4.77 -21.31 -3.02
N GLU A 47 5.27 -20.81 -1.90
CA GLU A 47 4.45 -20.36 -0.77
C GLU A 47 4.07 -18.87 -0.87
N GLY A 48 4.61 -18.16 -1.84
CA GLY A 48 4.37 -16.73 -2.04
C GLY A 48 3.30 -16.43 -3.08
N ARG A 49 2.93 -15.16 -3.16
CA ARG A 49 2.01 -14.62 -4.17
C ARG A 49 2.60 -13.39 -4.82
N VAL A 50 2.38 -13.26 -6.12
CA VAL A 50 2.72 -12.08 -6.91
C VAL A 50 1.43 -11.43 -7.36
N VAL A 51 1.25 -10.15 -7.04
CA VAL A 51 0.14 -9.34 -7.56
C VAL A 51 0.71 -8.38 -8.60
N PHE A 52 0.12 -8.41 -9.80
CA PHE A 52 0.48 -7.49 -10.88
C PHE A 52 -0.69 -6.55 -11.14
N ILE A 53 -0.41 -5.24 -11.22
CA ILE A 53 -1.39 -4.18 -11.47
C ILE A 53 -1.01 -3.48 -12.77
N GLY A 54 -1.88 -3.50 -13.75
CA GLY A 54 -1.64 -2.97 -15.10
C GLY A 54 -1.95 -1.48 -15.30
N THR A 55 -2.22 -0.75 -14.21
CA THR A 55 -2.55 0.69 -14.28
C THR A 55 -2.05 1.40 -13.02
N ALA A 56 -1.86 2.72 -13.09
CA ALA A 56 -1.64 3.51 -11.89
C ALA A 56 -2.98 3.70 -11.16
N LEU A 57 -3.01 3.34 -9.88
CA LEU A 57 -4.17 3.47 -9.01
C LEU A 57 -4.08 4.75 -8.17
N ASP A 58 -5.24 5.32 -7.85
CA ASP A 58 -5.34 6.28 -6.76
C ASP A 58 -5.15 5.60 -5.39
N ALA A 59 -5.14 6.38 -4.31
CA ALA A 59 -4.90 5.86 -2.96
C ALA A 59 -5.94 4.80 -2.56
N GLU A 60 -7.23 5.01 -2.89
CA GLU A 60 -8.30 4.07 -2.60
C GLU A 60 -8.13 2.75 -3.36
N GLY A 61 -7.77 2.84 -4.63
CA GLY A 61 -7.49 1.67 -5.46
C GLY A 61 -6.24 0.91 -5.01
N MET A 62 -5.21 1.62 -4.57
CA MET A 62 -4.01 1.00 -4.01
C MET A 62 -4.32 0.26 -2.72
N SER A 63 -5.04 0.87 -1.77
CA SER A 63 -5.50 0.20 -0.55
C SER A 63 -6.33 -1.04 -0.86
N ALA A 64 -7.24 -0.98 -1.81
CA ALA A 64 -8.07 -2.14 -2.16
C ALA A 64 -7.25 -3.36 -2.65
N VAL A 65 -6.02 -3.14 -3.14
CA VAL A 65 -5.11 -4.22 -3.57
C VAL A 65 -4.13 -4.60 -2.45
N ILE A 66 -3.54 -3.62 -1.78
CA ILE A 66 -2.41 -3.83 -0.87
C ILE A 66 -2.86 -4.28 0.52
N ASP A 67 -3.97 -3.73 1.06
CA ASP A 67 -4.43 -4.09 2.40
C ASP A 67 -4.66 -5.60 2.56
N PRO A 68 -5.36 -6.30 1.62
CA PRO A 68 -5.49 -7.75 1.70
C PRO A 68 -4.15 -8.52 1.63
N VAL A 69 -3.14 -7.95 0.97
CA VAL A 69 -1.80 -8.55 0.90
C VAL A 69 -1.08 -8.40 2.22
N ILE A 70 -1.13 -7.21 2.83
CA ILE A 70 -0.56 -6.92 4.16
C ILE A 70 -1.19 -7.84 5.20
N ASP A 71 -2.51 -7.93 5.23
CA ASP A 71 -3.26 -8.80 6.13
C ASP A 71 -2.85 -10.27 5.99
N ALA A 72 -2.73 -10.74 4.74
CA ALA A 72 -2.34 -12.13 4.46
C ALA A 72 -0.88 -12.46 4.83
N CYS A 73 0.00 -11.46 4.81
CA CYS A 73 1.39 -11.60 5.23
C CYS A 73 1.57 -11.51 6.74
N GLY A 74 0.57 -11.08 7.49
CA GLY A 74 0.68 -10.81 8.92
C GLY A 74 1.69 -9.70 9.23
N ALA A 75 1.89 -8.77 8.31
CA ALA A 75 2.81 -7.66 8.49
C ALA A 75 2.28 -6.71 9.58
N GLU A 76 3.14 -6.31 10.50
CA GLU A 76 2.80 -5.27 11.47
C GLU A 76 2.63 -3.93 10.76
N THR A 77 1.49 -3.31 10.96
CA THR A 77 1.20 -1.95 10.48
C THR A 77 1.12 -0.98 11.65
N VAL A 78 1.44 0.27 11.38
CA VAL A 78 1.31 1.37 12.33
C VAL A 78 0.32 2.37 11.75
N ASP A 79 -0.74 2.67 12.52
CA ASP A 79 -1.66 3.73 12.16
C ASP A 79 -0.98 5.08 12.41
N SER A 80 -0.58 5.76 11.35
CA SER A 80 0.12 7.04 11.39
C SER A 80 -0.64 8.12 10.63
N PRO A 81 -0.51 9.39 11.04
CA PRO A 81 -1.10 10.50 10.29
C PRO A 81 -0.55 10.61 8.87
N GLU A 82 -1.33 11.23 7.99
CA GLU A 82 -0.89 11.53 6.63
C GLU A 82 0.44 12.30 6.61
N GLY A 83 1.40 11.80 5.86
CA GLY A 83 2.75 12.35 5.75
C GLY A 83 3.70 11.91 6.86
N VAL A 84 3.31 10.97 7.72
CA VAL A 84 4.21 10.36 8.71
C VAL A 84 4.52 8.94 8.32
N GLU A 85 5.80 8.66 8.15
CA GLU A 85 6.34 7.33 7.91
C GLU A 85 6.98 6.76 9.16
N VAL A 86 6.78 5.47 9.40
CA VAL A 86 7.36 4.74 10.54
C VAL A 86 8.13 3.54 10.03
N MET A 87 9.40 3.43 10.46
CA MET A 87 10.24 2.28 10.18
C MET A 87 10.74 1.67 11.48
N ARG A 88 10.67 0.35 11.61
CA ARG A 88 11.27 -0.39 12.71
C ARG A 88 12.42 -1.25 12.23
N ARG A 89 13.50 -1.26 12.99
CA ARG A 89 14.66 -2.14 12.79
C ARG A 89 15.05 -2.77 14.10
N THR A 90 15.32 -4.06 14.06
CA THR A 90 15.82 -4.81 15.21
C THR A 90 17.29 -5.11 14.97
N ALA A 91 18.13 -4.75 15.92
CA ALA A 91 19.55 -5.10 15.93
C ALA A 91 19.75 -6.56 16.38
N ASP A 92 20.95 -7.10 16.17
CA ASP A 92 21.28 -8.50 16.50
C ASP A 92 21.15 -8.80 18.01
N ASP A 93 21.29 -7.79 18.86
CA ASP A 93 21.10 -7.88 20.32
C ASP A 93 19.64 -7.78 20.77
N GLY A 94 18.69 -7.67 19.82
CA GLY A 94 17.26 -7.53 20.08
C GLY A 94 16.80 -6.09 20.32
N THR A 95 17.69 -5.11 20.30
CA THR A 95 17.31 -3.69 20.43
C THR A 95 16.46 -3.26 19.23
N VAL A 96 15.32 -2.65 19.49
CA VAL A 96 14.43 -2.13 18.45
C VAL A 96 14.59 -0.63 18.33
N PHE A 97 14.91 -0.18 17.13
CA PHE A 97 14.95 1.23 16.77
C PHE A 97 13.71 1.57 15.95
N THR A 98 12.97 2.57 16.38
CA THR A 98 11.82 3.09 15.63
C THR A 98 12.18 4.47 15.08
N THR A 99 12.18 4.61 13.77
CA THR A 99 12.39 5.89 13.10
C THR A 99 11.04 6.42 12.66
N VAL A 100 10.72 7.64 13.04
CA VAL A 100 9.51 8.38 12.64
C VAL A 100 9.92 9.57 11.80
N ILE A 101 9.34 9.71 10.63
CA ILE A 101 9.69 10.76 9.67
C ILE A 101 8.41 11.52 9.29
N ASN A 102 8.41 12.84 9.49
CA ASN A 102 7.42 13.71 8.86
C ASN A 102 7.91 14.05 7.44
N THR A 103 7.29 13.48 6.42
CA THR A 103 7.62 13.74 5.01
C THR A 103 6.89 14.97 4.45
N ALA A 104 5.98 15.57 5.23
CA ALA A 104 5.22 16.73 4.83
C ALA A 104 5.95 18.05 5.11
N GLY A 105 5.75 19.04 4.25
CA GLY A 105 6.24 20.42 4.44
C GLY A 105 5.45 21.23 5.49
N ARG A 106 4.71 20.58 6.38
CA ARG A 106 3.91 21.17 7.46
C ARG A 106 4.13 20.43 8.78
N PRO A 107 3.95 21.08 9.94
CA PRO A 107 3.97 20.37 11.21
C PRO A 107 2.85 19.30 11.26
N VAL A 108 3.12 18.20 11.92
CA VAL A 108 2.15 17.13 12.17
C VAL A 108 2.07 16.85 13.67
N HIS A 109 0.86 16.89 14.20
CA HIS A 109 0.54 16.44 15.55
C HIS A 109 -0.01 15.01 15.47
N TRP A 110 0.63 14.07 16.15
CA TRP A 110 0.22 12.67 16.21
C TRP A 110 -0.23 12.31 17.63
N PRO A 111 -1.53 12.36 17.93
CA PRO A 111 -2.03 11.93 19.23
C PRO A 111 -1.85 10.42 19.37
N HIS A 112 -1.39 9.98 20.53
CA HIS A 112 -1.14 8.56 20.83
C HIS A 112 -0.16 7.87 19.86
N ALA A 113 0.94 8.56 19.53
CA ALA A 113 1.99 8.04 18.65
C ALA A 113 2.50 6.69 19.16
N LEU A 114 2.47 5.67 18.30
CA LEU A 114 2.94 4.31 18.61
C LEU A 114 2.28 3.70 19.87
N GLY A 115 1.06 4.11 20.20
CA GLY A 115 0.36 3.68 21.41
C GLY A 115 0.80 4.36 22.71
N GLY A 116 1.61 5.39 22.61
CA GLY A 116 2.13 6.17 23.74
C GLY A 116 1.56 7.60 23.82
N GLU A 117 2.43 8.52 24.23
CA GLU A 117 2.11 9.95 24.30
C GLU A 117 2.03 10.60 22.91
N SER A 118 1.52 11.83 22.88
CA SER A 118 1.47 12.61 21.64
C SER A 118 2.88 12.97 21.16
N LEU A 119 3.05 13.01 19.84
CA LEU A 119 4.27 13.39 19.17
C LEU A 119 4.01 14.58 18.24
N ASP A 120 4.74 15.66 18.45
CA ASP A 120 4.78 16.79 17.55
C ASP A 120 6.02 16.73 16.67
N LEU A 121 5.84 16.77 15.37
CA LEU A 121 6.89 16.71 14.37
C LEU A 121 6.90 18.01 13.57
N ALA A 122 8.04 18.69 13.53
CA ALA A 122 8.26 19.80 12.63
C ALA A 122 8.27 19.32 11.15
N PRO A 123 8.12 20.24 10.17
CA PRO A 123 8.26 19.89 8.77
C PRO A 123 9.58 19.15 8.50
N PHE A 124 9.49 18.01 7.82
CA PHE A 124 10.66 17.16 7.46
C PHE A 124 11.50 16.67 8.64
N GLU A 125 10.94 16.68 9.84
CA GLU A 125 11.63 16.19 11.03
C GLU A 125 11.71 14.65 11.02
N THR A 126 12.88 14.15 11.45
CA THR A 126 13.11 12.72 11.72
C THR A 126 13.42 12.53 13.18
N ARG A 127 12.78 11.56 13.83
CA ARG A 127 13.09 11.12 15.20
C ARG A 127 13.40 9.63 15.22
N ILE A 128 14.39 9.27 16.04
CA ILE A 128 14.73 7.88 16.36
C ILE A 128 14.44 7.66 17.85
N MET A 129 13.72 6.59 18.12
CA MET A 129 13.26 6.19 19.45
C MET A 129 13.65 4.75 19.74
#